data_ca36ff825ad4d50739da7021b89fe5d8
#
_entry.id   ca36ff825ad4d50739da7021b89fe5d8
#
_cell.length_a   1.000
_cell.length_b   1.000
_cell.length_c   1.000
_cell.angle_alpha   90.00
_cell.angle_beta   90.00
_cell.angle_gamma   90.00
#
_symmetry.space_group_name_H-M   'P 1'
#
loop_
_entity.id
_entity.type
_entity.pdbx_description
1 polymer ?
#
loop_
_entity_poly.entity_id
_entity_poly.type
_entity_poly.pdbx_seq_one_letter_code
_entity_poly.pdbx_strand_id
1 'polypeptide(L)'
;MDKKEFVLKAVADKRALIVDVSDKIFGYAEVGFHEFRTAKLYEEVLKKEGFQVEMGVGGMPTAFKAVYGSGKPVIGFLAEYDALPELSQEGGCTMRKKAAGDNPDGHGCGHNLLGAGAMAAALAVKAYIEEHPEAGTVILFGCPSEEKGDGKAIMAREGVFDGVDAAFTWHPGDKNAIWSESTLANVSVFFNFKGVTSHAAAAPELGRSALDAAELMSVGVNYLREHIISDARVHYAYRDVGGIAPNVVQGHSRVHYFIRAPKSWQVKEIYKRVVDVAEGAAKMTGTEMTYELYAGLSDYIPNHVLSEVLHESMEEIGAPKYDEADFALASKFFHETATPDEMEAKRASLRKLFGADHMEEIEAHPLHTSIAPLVWNGKVQAGSTDVGDASYVIPTAMCTTATATLGTAAHTWQMTAHGNTEIAHKAMLNAGEAMALAALKTMESPEILKKAHDEWMAETNGIYECPIPKEVGPRLVD
;
A
#
# COMPACT_ATOMS: atom_id res chain seq x y z
N MET A 1 -20.03 -7.82 -29.21
CA MET A 1 -18.66 -7.97 -28.66
C MET A 1 -18.84 -8.57 -27.28
N ASP A 2 -18.09 -9.62 -26.94
CA ASP A 2 -18.14 -10.12 -25.58
C ASP A 2 -17.44 -9.12 -24.62
N LYS A 3 -17.62 -9.27 -23.29
CA LYS A 3 -17.08 -8.34 -22.30
C LYS A 3 -15.55 -8.27 -22.32
N LYS A 4 -14.89 -9.42 -22.51
CA LYS A 4 -13.44 -9.50 -22.63
C LYS A 4 -12.94 -8.68 -23.81
N GLU A 5 -13.48 -8.92 -25.00
CA GLU A 5 -13.10 -8.17 -26.21
C GLU A 5 -13.37 -6.67 -26.03
N PHE A 6 -14.50 -6.32 -25.39
CA PHE A 6 -14.85 -4.93 -25.12
C PHE A 6 -13.79 -4.26 -24.21
N VAL A 7 -13.46 -4.89 -23.08
CA VAL A 7 -12.47 -4.36 -22.12
C VAL A 7 -11.10 -4.22 -22.77
N LEU A 8 -10.62 -5.26 -23.46
CA LEU A 8 -9.33 -5.23 -24.16
C LEU A 8 -9.27 -4.06 -25.15
N LYS A 9 -10.34 -3.85 -25.92
CA LYS A 9 -10.42 -2.74 -26.86
C LYS A 9 -10.45 -1.39 -26.14
N ALA A 10 -11.27 -1.23 -25.10
CA ALA A 10 -11.42 0.02 -24.37
C ALA A 10 -10.11 0.47 -23.71
N VAL A 11 -9.33 -0.47 -23.12
CA VAL A 11 -8.02 -0.18 -22.55
C VAL A 11 -7.01 0.12 -23.66
N ALA A 12 -6.98 -0.65 -24.74
CA ALA A 12 -6.08 -0.42 -25.88
C ALA A 12 -6.29 0.96 -26.52
N ASP A 13 -7.55 1.39 -26.72
CA ASP A 13 -7.90 2.70 -27.26
C ASP A 13 -7.39 3.86 -26.38
N LYS A 14 -7.20 3.63 -25.07
CA LYS A 14 -6.71 4.61 -24.10
C LYS A 14 -5.24 4.39 -23.69
N ARG A 15 -4.56 3.39 -24.23
CA ARG A 15 -3.18 3.02 -23.86
C ARG A 15 -2.24 4.23 -23.76
N ALA A 16 -2.21 5.07 -24.80
CA ALA A 16 -1.32 6.21 -24.84
C ALA A 16 -1.57 7.22 -23.69
N LEU A 17 -2.84 7.46 -23.33
CA LEU A 17 -3.22 8.32 -22.21
C LEU A 17 -2.80 7.71 -20.89
N ILE A 18 -3.06 6.42 -20.67
CA ILE A 18 -2.77 5.72 -19.41
C ILE A 18 -1.27 5.69 -19.15
N VAL A 19 -0.47 5.34 -20.17
CA VAL A 19 0.99 5.33 -20.10
C VAL A 19 1.55 6.74 -19.82
N ASP A 20 1.06 7.78 -20.53
CA ASP A 20 1.48 9.17 -20.32
C ASP A 20 1.20 9.65 -18.88
N VAL A 21 0.05 9.26 -18.31
CA VAL A 21 -0.26 9.58 -16.90
C VAL A 21 0.71 8.88 -15.97
N SER A 22 0.94 7.57 -16.14
CA SER A 22 1.91 6.81 -15.32
C SER A 22 3.31 7.40 -15.38
N ASP A 23 3.81 7.72 -16.58
CA ASP A 23 5.16 8.25 -16.78
C ASP A 23 5.33 9.65 -16.20
N LYS A 24 4.29 10.48 -16.26
CA LYS A 24 4.30 11.79 -15.60
C LYS A 24 4.36 11.66 -14.08
N ILE A 25 3.56 10.75 -13.50
CA ILE A 25 3.56 10.47 -12.06
C ILE A 25 4.91 9.91 -11.64
N PHE A 26 5.49 8.99 -12.43
CA PHE A 26 6.85 8.50 -12.22
C PHE A 26 7.87 9.63 -12.14
N GLY A 27 7.77 10.61 -13.06
CA GLY A 27 8.65 11.77 -13.08
C GLY A 27 8.36 12.79 -11.96
N TYR A 28 7.15 12.83 -11.41
CA TYR A 28 6.81 13.71 -10.29
C TYR A 28 7.37 13.16 -8.98
N ALA A 29 7.22 11.89 -8.73
CA ALA A 29 7.67 11.15 -7.56
C ALA A 29 7.40 11.94 -6.25
N GLU A 30 6.14 12.30 -6.03
CA GLU A 30 5.70 13.09 -4.87
C GLU A 30 5.38 12.15 -3.70
N VAL A 31 5.90 12.45 -2.52
CA VAL A 31 5.68 11.66 -1.31
C VAL A 31 4.29 11.90 -0.70
N GLY A 32 3.85 10.98 0.16
CA GLY A 32 2.51 11.00 0.75
C GLY A 32 2.08 12.35 1.33
N PHE A 33 0.85 12.76 1.05
CA PHE A 33 0.20 14.06 1.28
C PHE A 33 0.79 15.26 0.52
N HIS A 34 1.83 15.05 -0.29
CA HIS A 34 2.44 16.09 -1.13
C HIS A 34 2.24 15.83 -2.62
N GLU A 35 1.33 14.93 -2.99
CA GLU A 35 1.07 14.49 -4.37
C GLU A 35 0.23 15.53 -5.17
N PHE A 36 0.54 16.82 -5.02
CA PHE A 36 -0.28 17.90 -5.59
C PHE A 36 -0.30 17.93 -7.11
N ARG A 37 0.84 17.68 -7.76
CA ARG A 37 0.94 17.63 -9.23
C ARG A 37 0.21 16.41 -9.78
N THR A 38 0.37 15.28 -9.10
CA THR A 38 -0.27 14.02 -9.43
C THR A 38 -1.79 14.11 -9.28
N ALA A 39 -2.30 14.60 -8.16
CA ALA A 39 -3.72 14.80 -7.94
C ALA A 39 -4.34 15.78 -8.96
N LYS A 40 -3.60 16.85 -9.31
CA LYS A 40 -4.01 17.80 -10.34
C LYS A 40 -4.06 17.18 -11.72
N LEU A 41 -3.09 16.34 -12.06
CA LEU A 41 -3.06 15.58 -13.32
C LEU A 41 -4.29 14.68 -13.45
N TYR A 42 -4.62 13.90 -12.39
CA TYR A 42 -5.82 13.08 -12.38
C TYR A 42 -7.10 13.91 -12.51
N GLU A 43 -7.21 15.03 -11.79
CA GLU A 43 -8.36 15.93 -11.91
C GLU A 43 -8.59 16.37 -13.36
N GLU A 44 -7.53 16.84 -14.03
CA GLU A 44 -7.60 17.32 -15.41
C GLU A 44 -7.95 16.21 -16.41
N VAL A 45 -7.31 15.06 -16.29
CA VAL A 45 -7.53 13.92 -17.18
C VAL A 45 -8.95 13.37 -16.99
N LEU A 46 -9.37 13.11 -15.76
CA LEU A 46 -10.67 12.50 -15.48
C LEU A 46 -11.84 13.42 -15.83
N LYS A 47 -11.72 14.74 -15.59
CA LYS A 47 -12.72 15.73 -16.07
C LYS A 47 -12.82 15.73 -17.60
N LYS A 48 -11.69 15.66 -18.31
CA LYS A 48 -11.67 15.58 -19.76
C LYS A 48 -12.31 14.29 -20.28
N GLU A 49 -12.13 13.20 -19.54
CA GLU A 49 -12.75 11.90 -19.82
C GLU A 49 -14.24 11.85 -19.38
N GLY A 50 -14.80 12.92 -18.82
CA GLY A 50 -16.22 13.05 -18.51
C GLY A 50 -16.63 12.62 -17.11
N PHE A 51 -15.70 12.30 -16.22
CA PHE A 51 -16.00 12.03 -14.82
C PHE A 51 -16.37 13.32 -14.06
N GLN A 52 -17.26 13.17 -13.09
CA GLN A 52 -17.48 14.20 -12.07
C GLN A 52 -16.42 14.00 -10.98
N VAL A 53 -15.51 14.97 -10.84
CA VAL A 53 -14.36 14.87 -9.94
C VAL A 53 -14.54 15.82 -8.75
N GLU A 54 -14.53 15.25 -7.55
CA GLU A 54 -14.50 15.94 -6.27
C GLU A 54 -13.09 15.79 -5.68
N MET A 55 -12.41 16.93 -5.43
CA MET A 55 -11.09 16.98 -4.82
C MET A 55 -11.19 17.27 -3.33
N GLY A 56 -10.17 16.85 -2.57
CA GLY A 56 -10.07 17.15 -1.13
C GLY A 56 -10.96 16.28 -0.25
N VAL A 57 -11.41 15.13 -0.74
CA VAL A 57 -12.25 14.20 0.04
C VAL A 57 -11.51 13.73 1.30
N GLY A 58 -12.26 13.47 2.37
CA GLY A 58 -11.69 13.12 3.66
C GLY A 58 -10.80 14.20 4.29
N GLY A 59 -10.89 15.46 3.82
CA GLY A 59 -10.05 16.57 4.29
C GLY A 59 -8.60 16.52 3.80
N MET A 60 -8.28 15.66 2.84
CA MET A 60 -6.94 15.51 2.26
C MET A 60 -6.85 16.19 0.89
N PRO A 61 -6.09 17.28 0.73
CA PRO A 61 -6.06 18.06 -0.51
C PRO A 61 -5.72 17.27 -1.78
N THR A 62 -4.96 16.20 -1.64
CA THR A 62 -4.51 15.34 -2.73
C THR A 62 -5.41 14.13 -2.97
N ALA A 63 -6.39 13.86 -2.09
CA ALA A 63 -7.40 12.81 -2.30
C ALA A 63 -8.52 13.27 -3.22
N PHE A 64 -9.08 12.36 -4.01
CA PHE A 64 -10.22 12.66 -4.89
C PHE A 64 -11.19 11.48 -5.04
N LYS A 65 -12.40 11.82 -5.49
CA LYS A 65 -13.44 10.88 -5.90
C LYS A 65 -13.92 11.26 -7.29
N ALA A 66 -13.75 10.39 -8.27
CA ALA A 66 -14.18 10.60 -9.64
C ALA A 66 -15.30 9.62 -9.99
N VAL A 67 -16.49 10.14 -10.30
CA VAL A 67 -17.73 9.36 -10.48
C VAL A 67 -18.19 9.43 -11.93
N TYR A 68 -18.60 8.29 -12.48
CA TYR A 68 -19.29 8.21 -13.77
C TYR A 68 -20.45 7.21 -13.69
N GLY A 69 -21.56 7.53 -14.38
CA GLY A 69 -22.81 6.75 -14.32
C GLY A 69 -23.72 7.16 -13.17
N SER A 70 -24.75 6.40 -12.93
CA SER A 70 -25.73 6.66 -11.87
C SER A 70 -26.45 5.38 -11.47
N GLY A 71 -26.97 5.35 -10.24
CA GLY A 71 -27.70 4.18 -9.71
C GLY A 71 -26.77 3.08 -9.21
N LYS A 72 -27.38 1.95 -8.97
CA LYS A 72 -26.73 0.74 -8.44
C LYS A 72 -26.56 -0.33 -9.52
N PRO A 73 -25.54 -1.17 -9.41
CA PRO A 73 -24.51 -1.20 -8.37
C PRO A 73 -23.45 -0.10 -8.54
N VAL A 74 -22.71 0.19 -7.45
CA VAL A 74 -21.59 1.12 -7.42
C VAL A 74 -20.29 0.34 -7.23
N ILE A 75 -19.43 0.37 -8.22
CA ILE A 75 -18.11 -0.30 -8.16
C ILE A 75 -17.00 0.75 -8.02
N GLY A 76 -16.12 0.53 -7.04
CA GLY A 76 -14.96 1.38 -6.75
C GLY A 76 -13.65 0.79 -7.28
N PHE A 77 -12.74 1.65 -7.73
CA PHE A 77 -11.33 1.32 -7.94
C PHE A 77 -10.47 2.22 -7.05
N LEU A 78 -9.50 1.64 -6.35
CA LEU A 78 -8.61 2.36 -5.45
C LEU A 78 -7.29 2.64 -6.16
N ALA A 79 -6.92 3.91 -6.28
CA ALA A 79 -5.73 4.37 -6.98
C ALA A 79 -4.74 5.02 -6.00
N GLU A 80 -3.59 4.39 -5.77
CA GLU A 80 -2.45 4.94 -5.04
C GLU A 80 -1.49 5.62 -6.00
N TYR A 81 -0.72 6.62 -5.53
CA TYR A 81 0.19 7.39 -6.40
C TYR A 81 1.31 8.12 -5.64
N ASP A 82 1.50 7.85 -4.38
CA ASP A 82 2.60 8.40 -3.59
C ASP A 82 3.92 7.67 -3.86
N ALA A 83 5.04 8.39 -3.67
CA ALA A 83 6.41 7.91 -3.84
C ALA A 83 7.09 7.73 -2.49
N LEU A 84 8.19 7.00 -2.51
CA LEU A 84 9.07 6.80 -1.38
C LEU A 84 10.25 7.78 -1.37
N PRO A 85 10.66 8.30 -0.20
CA PRO A 85 11.81 9.17 -0.10
C PRO A 85 13.12 8.44 -0.47
N GLU A 86 14.07 9.20 -1.02
CA GLU A 86 15.45 8.77 -1.32
C GLU A 86 15.58 7.61 -2.33
N LEU A 87 14.52 7.28 -3.07
CA LEU A 87 14.50 6.22 -4.08
C LEU A 87 14.54 6.73 -5.53
N SER A 88 14.96 7.97 -5.75
CA SER A 88 15.13 8.51 -7.10
C SER A 88 16.02 7.59 -7.94
N GLN A 89 15.53 7.16 -9.10
CA GLN A 89 16.22 6.23 -10.00
C GLN A 89 15.82 6.51 -11.45
N GLU A 90 16.79 6.46 -12.36
CA GLU A 90 16.51 6.49 -13.80
C GLU A 90 15.80 5.20 -14.23
N GLY A 91 14.66 5.37 -14.90
CA GLY A 91 13.88 4.24 -15.37
C GLY A 91 14.57 3.47 -16.50
N GLY A 92 14.40 2.16 -16.52
CA GLY A 92 15.04 1.26 -17.49
C GLY A 92 16.55 1.08 -17.30
N CYS A 93 17.15 1.72 -16.28
CA CYS A 93 18.58 1.64 -16.03
C CYS A 93 18.92 0.50 -15.06
N THR A 94 19.78 -0.43 -15.47
CA THR A 94 20.21 -1.59 -14.66
C THR A 94 21.35 -1.28 -13.69
N MET A 95 21.67 0.00 -13.51
CA MET A 95 22.63 0.48 -12.52
C MET A 95 21.97 1.50 -11.60
N ARG A 96 22.41 1.57 -10.34
CA ARG A 96 21.97 2.63 -9.44
C ARG A 96 22.37 3.99 -10.02
N LYS A 97 21.39 4.74 -10.52
CA LYS A 97 21.58 6.05 -11.14
C LYS A 97 20.38 6.94 -10.83
N LYS A 98 20.64 8.03 -10.10
CA LYS A 98 19.59 9.01 -9.80
C LYS A 98 18.94 9.53 -11.09
N ALA A 99 17.62 9.68 -11.10
CA ALA A 99 16.90 10.34 -12.18
C ALA A 99 17.37 11.79 -12.38
N ALA A 100 17.15 12.35 -13.56
CA ALA A 100 17.50 13.73 -13.85
C ALA A 100 16.68 14.70 -12.97
N GLY A 101 17.32 15.76 -12.47
CA GLY A 101 16.72 16.75 -11.58
C GLY A 101 17.12 16.60 -10.13
N ASP A 102 16.50 17.41 -9.26
CA ASP A 102 16.87 17.51 -7.85
C ASP A 102 16.02 16.65 -6.92
N ASN A 103 14.89 16.10 -7.40
CA ASN A 103 14.03 15.26 -6.59
C ASN A 103 14.78 13.99 -6.13
N PRO A 104 14.91 13.75 -4.80
CA PRO A 104 15.55 12.55 -4.26
C PRO A 104 14.65 11.32 -4.29
N ASP A 105 13.32 11.49 -4.49
CA ASP A 105 12.30 10.50 -4.25
C ASP A 105 11.99 9.66 -5.50
N GLY A 106 11.36 8.50 -5.32
CA GLY A 106 11.06 7.61 -6.44
C GLY A 106 9.98 6.57 -6.12
N HIS A 107 9.33 6.05 -7.16
CA HIS A 107 8.27 5.06 -7.04
C HIS A 107 8.83 3.64 -6.79
N GLY A 108 9.44 3.44 -5.61
CA GLY A 108 10.00 2.13 -5.20
C GLY A 108 8.96 1.07 -4.86
N CYS A 109 7.67 1.43 -4.79
CA CYS A 109 6.53 0.52 -4.68
C CYS A 109 5.70 0.44 -5.97
N GLY A 110 5.99 1.31 -6.95
CA GLY A 110 5.31 1.30 -8.25
C GLY A 110 3.91 1.95 -8.25
N HIS A 111 3.61 2.84 -7.30
CA HIS A 111 2.27 3.47 -7.20
C HIS A 111 1.94 4.36 -8.40
N ASN A 112 2.92 4.85 -9.17
CA ASN A 112 2.66 5.48 -10.46
C ASN A 112 1.92 4.54 -11.43
N LEU A 113 2.27 3.25 -11.42
CA LEU A 113 1.61 2.20 -12.19
C LEU A 113 0.26 1.83 -11.57
N LEU A 114 0.21 1.70 -10.23
CA LEU A 114 -0.99 1.31 -9.50
C LEU A 114 -2.15 2.26 -9.80
N GLY A 115 -1.94 3.54 -9.63
CA GLY A 115 -2.97 4.54 -9.89
C GLY A 115 -3.41 4.58 -11.35
N ALA A 116 -2.46 4.49 -12.29
CA ALA A 116 -2.77 4.49 -13.73
C ALA A 116 -3.48 3.20 -14.18
N GLY A 117 -3.16 2.04 -13.60
CA GLY A 117 -3.87 0.78 -13.85
C GLY A 117 -5.30 0.79 -13.31
N ALA A 118 -5.51 1.36 -12.11
CA ALA A 118 -6.85 1.57 -11.57
C ALA A 118 -7.67 2.53 -12.45
N MET A 119 -7.03 3.60 -12.98
CA MET A 119 -7.66 4.51 -13.94
C MET A 119 -8.00 3.78 -15.25
N ALA A 120 -7.16 2.88 -15.74
CA ALA A 120 -7.45 2.08 -16.92
C ALA A 120 -8.73 1.26 -16.76
N ALA A 121 -8.89 0.61 -15.57
CA ALA A 121 -10.11 -0.14 -15.26
C ALA A 121 -11.34 0.79 -15.21
N ALA A 122 -11.23 1.94 -14.54
CA ALA A 122 -12.34 2.90 -14.46
C ALA A 122 -12.76 3.45 -15.82
N LEU A 123 -11.79 3.72 -16.72
CA LEU A 123 -12.06 4.18 -18.10
C LEU A 123 -12.76 3.10 -18.94
N ALA A 124 -12.36 1.82 -18.78
CA ALA A 124 -13.00 0.72 -19.50
C ALA A 124 -14.44 0.48 -19.02
N VAL A 125 -14.68 0.50 -17.69
CA VAL A 125 -16.04 0.38 -17.14
C VAL A 125 -16.89 1.59 -17.51
N LYS A 126 -16.33 2.80 -17.51
CA LYS A 126 -17.00 4.00 -18.00
C LYS A 126 -17.48 3.84 -19.45
N ALA A 127 -16.58 3.35 -20.33
CA ALA A 127 -16.94 3.13 -21.73
C ALA A 127 -18.11 2.12 -21.88
N TYR A 128 -18.16 1.11 -20.99
CA TYR A 128 -19.28 0.17 -20.94
C TYR A 128 -20.58 0.84 -20.49
N ILE A 129 -20.53 1.68 -19.45
CA ILE A 129 -21.71 2.45 -18.96
C ILE A 129 -22.21 3.44 -20.03
N GLU A 130 -21.35 3.98 -20.90
CA GLU A 130 -21.78 4.85 -22.01
C GLU A 130 -22.68 4.10 -23.01
N GLU A 131 -22.42 2.82 -23.25
CA GLU A 131 -23.28 1.98 -24.09
C GLU A 131 -24.45 1.36 -23.31
N HIS A 132 -24.33 1.23 -21.97
CA HIS A 132 -25.28 0.59 -21.06
C HIS A 132 -25.55 1.48 -19.83
N PRO A 133 -26.28 2.59 -19.97
CA PRO A 133 -26.50 3.56 -18.88
C PRO A 133 -27.15 2.97 -17.61
N GLU A 134 -27.85 1.86 -17.77
CA GLU A 134 -28.50 1.11 -16.66
C GLU A 134 -27.52 0.24 -15.86
N ALA A 135 -26.28 0.06 -16.31
CA ALA A 135 -25.32 -0.85 -15.68
C ALA A 135 -24.92 -0.40 -14.25
N GLY A 136 -25.04 0.89 -13.91
CA GLY A 136 -24.76 1.40 -12.58
C GLY A 136 -23.74 2.54 -12.57
N THR A 137 -22.88 2.56 -11.55
CA THR A 137 -21.91 3.63 -11.28
C THR A 137 -20.49 3.07 -11.12
N VAL A 138 -19.53 3.73 -11.73
CA VAL A 138 -18.09 3.50 -11.47
C VAL A 138 -17.49 4.70 -10.76
N ILE A 139 -16.62 4.42 -9.77
CA ILE A 139 -15.88 5.43 -9.01
C ILE A 139 -14.39 5.10 -9.02
N LEU A 140 -13.57 6.05 -9.43
CA LEU A 140 -12.13 6.00 -9.17
C LEU A 140 -11.84 6.84 -7.92
N PHE A 141 -11.30 6.21 -6.89
CA PHE A 141 -10.84 6.88 -5.69
C PHE A 141 -9.35 7.15 -5.78
N GLY A 142 -8.95 8.40 -5.69
CA GLY A 142 -7.56 8.80 -5.51
C GLY A 142 -7.20 8.72 -4.04
N CYS A 143 -6.32 7.78 -3.73
CA CYS A 143 -5.92 7.41 -2.38
C CYS A 143 -4.47 7.84 -2.13
N PRO A 144 -4.22 9.01 -1.52
CA PRO A 144 -2.88 9.49 -1.23
C PRO A 144 -2.28 8.76 -0.03
N SER A 145 -0.95 8.86 0.13
CA SER A 145 -0.24 8.56 1.37
C SER A 145 -0.38 7.12 1.89
N GLU A 146 -0.33 6.12 0.99
CA GLU A 146 -0.30 4.71 1.39
C GLU A 146 0.98 4.38 2.16
N GLU A 147 2.13 4.88 1.71
CA GLU A 147 3.45 4.62 2.28
C GLU A 147 3.63 5.16 3.72
N LYS A 148 2.83 6.16 4.09
CA LYS A 148 2.76 6.63 5.49
C LYS A 148 1.72 5.84 6.31
N GLY A 149 0.85 5.06 5.64
CA GLY A 149 -0.12 4.15 6.26
C GLY A 149 -1.35 4.83 6.82
N ASP A 150 -1.90 5.86 6.16
CA ASP A 150 -3.01 6.62 6.74
C ASP A 150 -4.05 7.17 5.74
N GLY A 151 -3.78 7.20 4.43
CA GLY A 151 -4.68 7.80 3.47
C GLY A 151 -6.06 7.14 3.41
N LYS A 152 -6.14 5.84 3.13
CA LYS A 152 -7.41 5.10 3.07
C LYS A 152 -8.05 4.92 4.45
N ALA A 153 -7.25 4.87 5.52
CA ALA A 153 -7.78 4.86 6.89
C ALA A 153 -8.58 6.14 7.19
N ILE A 154 -8.04 7.31 6.80
CA ILE A 154 -8.75 8.60 6.93
C ILE A 154 -9.98 8.62 5.99
N MET A 155 -9.84 8.18 4.73
CA MET A 155 -10.98 8.10 3.79
C MET A 155 -12.11 7.24 4.33
N ALA A 156 -11.81 6.07 4.88
CA ALA A 156 -12.79 5.17 5.50
C ALA A 156 -13.45 5.81 6.72
N ARG A 157 -12.65 6.45 7.59
CA ARG A 157 -13.14 7.14 8.78
C ARG A 157 -14.11 8.29 8.44
N GLU A 158 -13.82 9.03 7.38
CA GLU A 158 -14.64 10.17 6.94
C GLU A 158 -15.78 9.76 5.99
N GLY A 159 -16.04 8.45 5.80
CA GLY A 159 -17.16 7.95 5.01
C GLY A 159 -17.03 8.17 3.49
N VAL A 160 -15.82 8.40 2.98
CA VAL A 160 -15.58 8.63 1.55
C VAL A 160 -16.02 7.45 0.69
N PHE A 161 -15.97 6.25 1.26
CA PHE A 161 -16.34 5.00 0.60
C PHE A 161 -17.83 4.61 0.77
N ASP A 162 -18.62 5.42 1.47
CA ASP A 162 -20.01 5.09 1.75
C ASP A 162 -20.83 4.89 0.46
N GLY A 163 -21.62 3.81 0.47
CA GLY A 163 -22.50 3.48 -0.64
C GLY A 163 -21.86 2.74 -1.81
N VAL A 164 -20.58 2.35 -1.72
CA VAL A 164 -19.91 1.47 -2.67
C VAL A 164 -20.30 0.01 -2.37
N ASP A 165 -20.65 -0.76 -3.41
CA ASP A 165 -21.09 -2.16 -3.25
C ASP A 165 -19.95 -3.16 -3.31
N ALA A 166 -18.89 -2.86 -4.11
CA ALA A 166 -17.67 -3.65 -4.21
C ALA A 166 -16.51 -2.77 -4.69
N ALA A 167 -15.28 -3.10 -4.31
CA ALA A 167 -14.09 -2.43 -4.78
C ALA A 167 -13.03 -3.42 -5.28
N PHE A 168 -12.27 -2.96 -6.28
CA PHE A 168 -11.10 -3.65 -6.80
C PHE A 168 -9.88 -2.75 -6.76
N THR A 169 -8.75 -3.34 -6.47
CA THR A 169 -7.44 -2.71 -6.59
C THR A 169 -6.41 -3.72 -7.04
N TRP A 170 -5.21 -3.26 -7.28
CA TRP A 170 -4.10 -4.12 -7.64
C TRP A 170 -2.79 -3.57 -7.07
N HIS A 171 -1.74 -4.35 -7.11
CA HIS A 171 -0.41 -3.89 -6.69
C HIS A 171 0.66 -4.32 -7.70
N PRO A 172 1.56 -3.43 -8.12
CA PRO A 172 2.75 -3.79 -8.88
C PRO A 172 3.60 -4.83 -8.15
N GLY A 173 4.11 -5.82 -8.90
CA GLY A 173 4.90 -6.88 -8.29
C GLY A 173 5.74 -7.66 -9.30
N ASP A 174 6.18 -8.82 -8.89
CA ASP A 174 6.98 -9.73 -9.70
C ASP A 174 6.19 -10.95 -10.20
N LYS A 175 4.89 -11.03 -9.87
CA LYS A 175 4.00 -12.16 -10.21
C LYS A 175 2.60 -11.69 -10.60
N ASN A 176 1.89 -12.54 -11.35
CA ASN A 176 0.48 -12.35 -11.65
C ASN A 176 -0.33 -13.29 -10.76
N ALA A 177 -1.03 -12.75 -9.77
CA ALA A 177 -1.74 -13.53 -8.76
C ALA A 177 -2.86 -12.71 -8.11
N ILE A 178 -3.78 -13.37 -7.45
CA ILE A 178 -4.66 -12.73 -6.48
C ILE A 178 -3.89 -12.54 -5.16
N TRP A 179 -4.07 -11.39 -4.53
CA TRP A 179 -3.60 -11.17 -3.18
C TRP A 179 -4.60 -11.77 -2.19
N SER A 180 -4.43 -13.08 -1.95
CA SER A 180 -5.35 -13.90 -1.13
C SER A 180 -5.00 -13.93 0.35
N GLU A 181 -3.90 -13.34 0.75
CA GLU A 181 -3.41 -13.31 2.13
C GLU A 181 -3.80 -12.01 2.82
N SER A 182 -4.12 -12.06 4.11
CA SER A 182 -4.27 -10.86 4.95
C SER A 182 -2.93 -10.17 5.15
N THR A 183 -2.93 -8.95 5.68
CA THR A 183 -1.74 -8.18 6.06
C THR A 183 -1.76 -7.87 7.54
N LEU A 184 -0.63 -7.43 8.12
CA LEU A 184 -0.58 -7.01 9.50
C LEU A 184 -1.26 -5.64 9.67
N ALA A 185 -2.17 -5.53 10.64
CA ALA A 185 -2.55 -4.25 11.21
C ALA A 185 -1.36 -3.61 11.92
N ASN A 186 -1.32 -2.28 11.96
CA ASN A 186 -0.20 -1.53 12.52
C ASN A 186 -0.66 -0.26 13.22
N VAL A 187 0.01 0.10 14.30
CA VAL A 187 -0.02 1.43 14.93
C VAL A 187 1.38 1.95 15.06
N SER A 188 1.58 3.19 14.62
CA SER A 188 2.81 3.96 14.72
C SER A 188 2.62 5.08 15.74
N VAL A 189 3.46 5.14 16.78
CA VAL A 189 3.27 6.04 17.92
C VAL A 189 4.59 6.57 18.45
N PHE A 190 4.63 7.86 18.79
CA PHE A 190 5.72 8.49 19.49
C PHE A 190 5.41 8.58 20.99
N PHE A 191 6.37 8.17 21.81
CA PHE A 191 6.36 8.44 23.25
C PHE A 191 7.39 9.51 23.56
N ASN A 192 6.94 10.57 24.24
CA ASN A 192 7.76 11.71 24.62
C ASN A 192 7.89 11.72 26.14
N PHE A 193 9.11 11.77 26.65
CA PHE A 193 9.37 11.92 28.08
C PHE A 193 9.99 13.29 28.34
N LYS A 194 9.53 13.92 29.40
CA LYS A 194 10.04 15.20 29.90
C LYS A 194 10.57 15.02 31.32
N GLY A 195 11.83 15.29 31.48
CA GLY A 195 12.55 15.22 32.73
C GLY A 195 13.00 16.58 33.27
N VAL A 196 13.99 16.56 34.12
CA VAL A 196 14.63 17.75 34.72
C VAL A 196 16.15 17.63 34.54
N THR A 197 16.74 18.62 33.87
CA THR A 197 18.21 18.68 33.71
C THR A 197 18.91 19.05 35.02
N SER A 198 20.09 18.45 35.20
CA SER A 198 21.01 18.83 36.30
C SER A 198 22.44 18.47 35.93
N HIS A 199 23.41 18.91 36.71
CA HIS A 199 24.79 18.47 36.55
C HIS A 199 24.94 17.04 37.09
N ALA A 200 25.18 16.07 36.19
CA ALA A 200 25.13 14.65 36.53
C ALA A 200 26.11 14.20 37.63
N ALA A 201 27.22 14.92 37.84
CA ALA A 201 28.18 14.62 38.89
C ALA A 201 28.04 15.51 40.14
N ALA A 202 27.62 16.78 39.96
CA ALA A 202 27.60 17.75 41.08
C ALA A 202 26.27 17.76 41.84
N ALA A 203 25.15 17.50 41.15
CA ALA A 203 23.80 17.54 41.72
C ALA A 203 22.84 16.55 41.00
N PRO A 204 23.20 15.25 40.93
CA PRO A 204 22.37 14.26 40.21
C PRO A 204 20.99 14.11 40.85
N GLU A 205 20.85 14.30 42.14
CA GLU A 205 19.58 14.18 42.90
C GLU A 205 18.53 15.22 42.52
N LEU A 206 18.94 16.33 41.88
CA LEU A 206 18.03 17.36 41.37
C LEU A 206 17.52 17.04 39.96
N GLY A 207 18.15 16.09 39.28
CA GLY A 207 17.77 15.66 37.92
C GLY A 207 16.66 14.61 37.89
N ARG A 208 15.99 14.52 36.73
CA ARG A 208 15.08 13.44 36.36
C ARG A 208 15.34 13.11 34.89
N SER A 209 15.92 11.94 34.64
CA SER A 209 16.36 11.59 33.31
C SER A 209 15.19 11.07 32.44
N ALA A 210 14.90 11.82 31.40
CA ALA A 210 13.94 11.38 30.37
C ALA A 210 14.49 10.22 29.54
N LEU A 211 15.81 10.12 29.36
CA LEU A 211 16.44 9.00 28.68
C LEU A 211 16.28 7.71 29.48
N ASP A 212 16.48 7.73 30.79
CA ASP A 212 16.26 6.56 31.65
C ASP A 212 14.80 6.07 31.57
N ALA A 213 13.84 7.01 31.47
CA ALA A 213 12.43 6.64 31.26
C ALA A 213 12.22 5.90 29.92
N ALA A 214 12.80 6.39 28.83
CA ALA A 214 12.70 5.75 27.52
C ALA A 214 13.42 4.38 27.49
N GLU A 215 14.55 4.24 28.19
CA GLU A 215 15.26 2.96 28.33
C GLU A 215 14.43 1.95 29.15
N LEU A 216 13.89 2.37 30.30
CA LEU A 216 13.02 1.52 31.12
C LEU A 216 11.74 1.11 30.39
N MET A 217 11.15 2.02 29.61
CA MET A 217 10.05 1.66 28.72
C MET A 217 10.46 0.57 27.73
N SER A 218 11.62 0.72 27.08
CA SER A 218 12.11 -0.25 26.08
C SER A 218 12.40 -1.60 26.72
N VAL A 219 12.96 -1.64 27.93
CA VAL A 219 13.16 -2.86 28.72
C VAL A 219 11.81 -3.49 29.09
N GLY A 220 10.85 -2.70 29.58
CA GLY A 220 9.51 -3.17 29.94
C GLY A 220 8.76 -3.77 28.75
N VAL A 221 8.84 -3.13 27.58
CA VAL A 221 8.26 -3.67 26.34
C VAL A 221 8.96 -4.97 25.89
N ASN A 222 10.27 -5.11 26.12
CA ASN A 222 10.96 -6.37 25.82
C ASN A 222 10.46 -7.52 26.70
N TYR A 223 10.12 -7.27 27.98
CA TYR A 223 9.46 -8.28 28.82
C TYR A 223 8.01 -8.53 28.39
N LEU A 224 7.29 -7.49 27.94
CA LEU A 224 5.94 -7.64 27.42
C LEU A 224 5.86 -8.60 26.22
N ARG A 225 6.93 -8.70 25.39
CA ARG A 225 6.99 -9.61 24.22
C ARG A 225 6.75 -11.08 24.58
N GLU A 226 7.10 -11.51 25.79
CA GLU A 226 6.84 -12.87 26.28
C GLU A 226 5.36 -13.15 26.50
N HIS A 227 4.54 -12.10 26.62
CA HIS A 227 3.14 -12.16 27.03
C HIS A 227 2.17 -11.60 25.98
N ILE A 228 2.58 -11.57 24.73
CA ILE A 228 1.75 -11.26 23.55
C ILE A 228 1.81 -12.42 22.55
N ILE A 229 0.90 -12.42 21.58
CA ILE A 229 0.88 -13.47 20.55
C ILE A 229 2.19 -13.51 19.77
N SER A 230 2.62 -14.71 19.35
CA SER A 230 3.88 -14.94 18.62
C SER A 230 3.98 -14.18 17.30
N ASP A 231 2.84 -13.92 16.67
CA ASP A 231 2.74 -13.25 15.36
C ASP A 231 2.78 -11.72 15.45
N ALA A 232 2.66 -11.17 16.66
CA ALA A 232 2.82 -9.74 16.88
C ALA A 232 4.30 -9.31 16.79
N ARG A 233 4.50 -8.07 16.39
CA ARG A 233 5.83 -7.44 16.36
C ARG A 233 5.75 -6.06 16.98
N VAL A 234 6.73 -5.73 17.82
CA VAL A 234 6.89 -4.40 18.40
C VAL A 234 8.32 -3.95 18.11
N HIS A 235 8.45 -2.89 17.31
CA HIS A 235 9.73 -2.31 16.94
C HIS A 235 9.85 -0.92 17.55
N TYR A 236 11.07 -0.44 17.81
CA TYR A 236 11.26 0.93 18.21
C TYR A 236 12.59 1.51 17.73
N ALA A 237 12.63 2.84 17.65
CA ALA A 237 13.83 3.60 17.38
C ALA A 237 13.82 4.90 18.20
N TYR A 238 14.96 5.25 18.77
CA TYR A 238 15.11 6.55 19.42
C TYR A 238 15.19 7.65 18.35
N ARG A 239 14.37 8.69 18.54
CA ARG A 239 14.37 9.88 17.69
C ARG A 239 15.11 11.05 18.35
N ASP A 240 15.08 11.10 19.69
CA ASP A 240 15.78 12.07 20.51
C ASP A 240 16.16 11.42 21.83
N VAL A 241 17.40 11.61 22.24
CA VAL A 241 17.97 11.05 23.47
C VAL A 241 18.34 12.13 24.50
N GLY A 242 17.90 13.38 24.29
CA GLY A 242 18.10 14.47 25.24
C GLY A 242 19.47 15.13 25.20
N GLY A 243 20.21 14.95 24.12
CA GLY A 243 21.54 15.57 23.94
C GLY A 243 22.70 14.57 24.02
N ILE A 244 23.91 15.08 23.77
CA ILE A 244 25.15 14.29 23.62
C ILE A 244 26.12 14.41 24.82
N ALA A 245 25.82 15.27 25.77
CA ALA A 245 26.73 15.56 26.89
C ALA A 245 26.44 14.63 28.07
N PRO A 246 27.31 13.65 28.44
CA PRO A 246 27.04 12.69 29.50
C PRO A 246 27.03 13.28 30.89
N ASN A 247 27.53 14.49 31.05
CA ASN A 247 27.54 15.23 32.34
C ASN A 247 26.28 16.10 32.56
N VAL A 248 25.28 15.98 31.67
CA VAL A 248 23.98 16.65 31.80
C VAL A 248 22.90 15.58 31.86
N VAL A 249 22.06 15.57 32.92
CA VAL A 249 20.89 14.72 33.01
C VAL A 249 19.90 15.12 31.92
N GLN A 250 19.41 14.14 31.15
CA GLN A 250 18.60 14.38 29.94
C GLN A 250 17.20 14.88 30.32
N GLY A 251 16.87 16.10 29.90
CA GLY A 251 15.60 16.76 30.21
C GLY A 251 14.45 16.37 29.27
N HIS A 252 14.73 15.69 28.16
CA HIS A 252 13.73 15.21 27.19
C HIS A 252 14.24 13.97 26.48
N SER A 253 13.32 13.16 25.99
CA SER A 253 13.60 12.08 25.03
C SER A 253 12.36 11.78 24.22
N ARG A 254 12.54 11.21 23.02
CA ARG A 254 11.46 10.78 22.13
C ARG A 254 11.81 9.43 21.50
N VAL A 255 10.88 8.48 21.61
CA VAL A 255 11.01 7.13 21.08
C VAL A 255 9.82 6.84 20.17
N HIS A 256 10.10 6.25 19.00
CA HIS A 256 9.11 5.88 18.01
C HIS A 256 8.88 4.37 18.06
N TYR A 257 7.63 3.95 18.18
CA TYR A 257 7.22 2.55 18.19
C TYR A 257 6.33 2.21 17.02
N PHE A 258 6.54 1.02 16.45
CA PHE A 258 5.59 0.31 15.61
C PHE A 258 5.06 -0.91 16.37
N ILE A 259 3.73 -1.08 16.39
CA ILE A 259 3.04 -2.19 17.02
C ILE A 259 2.21 -2.86 15.95
N ARG A 260 2.54 -4.11 15.63
CA ARG A 260 1.91 -4.89 14.55
C ARG A 260 1.33 -6.19 15.07
N ALA A 261 0.17 -6.58 14.54
CA ALA A 261 -0.44 -7.87 14.80
C ALA A 261 -1.35 -8.29 13.63
N PRO A 262 -1.72 -9.58 13.52
CA PRO A 262 -2.59 -10.08 12.44
C PRO A 262 -3.97 -9.42 12.37
N LYS A 263 -4.48 -8.89 13.48
CA LYS A 263 -5.81 -8.27 13.55
C LYS A 263 -5.77 -6.92 14.26
N SER A 264 -6.59 -5.97 13.81
CA SER A 264 -6.68 -4.61 14.35
C SER A 264 -7.01 -4.60 15.85
N TRP A 265 -7.91 -5.46 16.31
CA TRP A 265 -8.23 -5.56 17.75
C TRP A 265 -7.05 -6.04 18.60
N GLN A 266 -6.17 -6.91 18.06
CA GLN A 266 -4.95 -7.36 18.75
C GLN A 266 -3.93 -6.22 18.87
N VAL A 267 -3.78 -5.41 17.81
CA VAL A 267 -2.94 -4.20 17.87
C VAL A 267 -3.44 -3.26 18.95
N LYS A 268 -4.74 -3.03 19.03
CA LYS A 268 -5.36 -2.16 20.04
C LYS A 268 -5.09 -2.64 21.48
N GLU A 269 -5.20 -3.95 21.72
CA GLU A 269 -4.90 -4.55 23.03
C GLU A 269 -3.41 -4.38 23.38
N ILE A 270 -2.50 -4.72 22.47
CA ILE A 270 -1.07 -4.62 22.69
C ILE A 270 -0.65 -3.14 22.87
N TYR A 271 -1.17 -2.24 22.04
CA TYR A 271 -0.91 -0.81 22.14
C TYR A 271 -1.24 -0.24 23.51
N LYS A 272 -2.40 -0.58 24.05
CA LYS A 272 -2.77 -0.18 25.43
C LYS A 272 -1.73 -0.63 26.45
N ARG A 273 -1.27 -1.86 26.37
CA ARG A 273 -0.25 -2.40 27.29
C ARG A 273 1.11 -1.74 27.12
N VAL A 274 1.46 -1.33 25.90
CA VAL A 274 2.69 -0.53 25.64
C VAL A 274 2.58 0.86 26.29
N VAL A 275 1.40 1.49 26.25
CA VAL A 275 1.13 2.76 26.94
C VAL A 275 1.27 2.58 28.46
N ASP A 276 0.70 1.51 29.04
CA ASP A 276 0.81 1.20 30.47
C ASP A 276 2.29 1.03 30.91
N VAL A 277 3.12 0.42 30.05
CA VAL A 277 4.57 0.30 30.29
C VAL A 277 5.25 1.67 30.28
N ALA A 278 4.90 2.55 29.33
CA ALA A 278 5.47 3.90 29.25
C ALA A 278 5.09 4.75 30.48
N GLU A 279 3.83 4.66 30.93
CA GLU A 279 3.39 5.31 32.17
C GLU A 279 4.15 4.78 33.39
N GLY A 280 4.37 3.45 33.47
CA GLY A 280 5.17 2.82 34.50
C GLY A 280 6.61 3.35 34.53
N ALA A 281 7.26 3.46 33.37
CA ALA A 281 8.61 4.00 33.23
C ALA A 281 8.70 5.47 33.68
N ALA A 282 7.72 6.29 33.32
CA ALA A 282 7.65 7.68 33.76
C ALA A 282 7.52 7.80 35.30
N LYS A 283 6.68 6.96 35.92
CA LYS A 283 6.53 6.90 37.39
C LYS A 283 7.82 6.47 38.06
N MET A 284 8.54 5.50 37.54
CA MET A 284 9.81 5.00 38.07
C MET A 284 10.90 6.08 38.08
N THR A 285 10.93 6.95 37.09
CA THR A 285 11.96 7.97 36.90
C THR A 285 11.54 9.35 37.40
N GLY A 286 10.27 9.54 37.79
CA GLY A 286 9.72 10.83 38.19
C GLY A 286 9.67 11.85 37.04
N THR A 287 9.46 11.35 35.81
CA THR A 287 9.30 12.15 34.58
C THR A 287 7.83 12.28 34.19
N GLU A 288 7.53 13.21 33.29
CA GLU A 288 6.23 13.33 32.63
C GLU A 288 6.26 12.54 31.28
N MET A 289 5.19 11.83 30.93
CA MET A 289 5.07 11.13 29.66
C MET A 289 3.84 11.64 28.90
N THR A 290 4.02 11.84 27.60
CA THR A 290 2.95 12.02 26.62
C THR A 290 3.19 11.12 25.43
N TYR A 291 2.13 10.77 24.70
CA TYR A 291 2.26 10.01 23.47
C TYR A 291 1.42 10.63 22.35
N GLU A 292 1.86 10.41 21.12
CA GLU A 292 1.27 10.93 19.92
C GLU A 292 1.15 9.80 18.91
N LEU A 293 -0.09 9.42 18.59
CA LEU A 293 -0.34 8.45 17.52
C LEU A 293 0.08 9.09 16.19
N TYR A 294 0.98 8.42 15.48
CA TYR A 294 1.56 8.93 14.23
C TYR A 294 0.83 8.43 13.00
N ALA A 295 0.54 7.16 12.89
CA ALA A 295 -0.23 6.53 11.81
C ALA A 295 -0.87 5.25 12.34
N GLY A 296 -1.83 4.73 11.61
CA GLY A 296 -2.44 3.45 11.94
C GLY A 296 -3.24 2.93 10.76
N LEU A 297 -3.20 1.60 10.57
CA LEU A 297 -3.94 0.93 9.53
C LEU A 297 -4.43 -0.43 10.01
N SER A 298 -5.53 -0.88 9.42
CA SER A 298 -6.16 -2.15 9.71
C SER A 298 -5.53 -3.30 8.91
N ASP A 299 -5.76 -4.53 9.36
CA ASP A 299 -5.44 -5.72 8.57
C ASP A 299 -6.35 -5.80 7.33
N TYR A 300 -5.81 -6.29 6.22
CA TYR A 300 -6.58 -6.50 4.99
C TYR A 300 -7.48 -7.72 5.11
N ILE A 301 -8.75 -7.56 4.76
CA ILE A 301 -9.75 -8.63 4.68
C ILE A 301 -10.03 -8.93 3.20
N PRO A 302 -9.38 -9.95 2.61
CA PRO A 302 -9.69 -10.33 1.23
C PRO A 302 -11.12 -10.89 1.15
N ASN A 303 -11.95 -10.32 0.26
CA ASN A 303 -13.25 -10.89 -0.03
C ASN A 303 -13.08 -12.05 -1.01
N HIS A 304 -13.38 -13.28 -0.59
CA HIS A 304 -13.16 -14.49 -1.38
C HIS A 304 -13.99 -14.50 -2.66
N VAL A 305 -15.26 -14.12 -2.56
CA VAL A 305 -16.17 -14.08 -3.72
C VAL A 305 -15.65 -13.16 -4.80
N LEU A 306 -15.26 -11.93 -4.45
CA LEU A 306 -14.70 -10.97 -5.42
C LEU A 306 -13.32 -11.39 -5.93
N SER A 307 -12.51 -12.02 -5.08
CA SER A 307 -11.20 -12.55 -5.46
C SER A 307 -11.30 -13.70 -6.47
N GLU A 308 -12.30 -14.58 -6.33
CA GLU A 308 -12.59 -15.63 -7.32
C GLU A 308 -13.00 -15.01 -8.66
N VAL A 309 -13.88 -14.01 -8.66
CA VAL A 309 -14.29 -13.29 -9.88
C VAL A 309 -13.10 -12.57 -10.54
N LEU A 310 -12.22 -11.98 -9.74
CA LEU A 310 -11.02 -11.31 -10.23
C LEU A 310 -10.01 -12.34 -10.80
N HIS A 311 -9.83 -13.48 -10.12
CA HIS A 311 -8.97 -14.56 -10.60
C HIS A 311 -9.44 -15.13 -11.95
N GLU A 312 -10.73 -15.47 -12.07
CA GLU A 312 -11.33 -15.89 -13.32
C GLU A 312 -11.13 -14.85 -14.44
N SER A 313 -11.24 -13.57 -14.09
CA SER A 313 -11.02 -12.49 -15.06
C SER A 313 -9.56 -12.38 -15.47
N MET A 314 -8.60 -12.58 -14.55
CA MET A 314 -7.18 -12.69 -14.89
C MET A 314 -6.88 -13.88 -15.79
N GLU A 315 -7.49 -15.05 -15.54
CA GLU A 315 -7.33 -16.23 -16.39
C GLU A 315 -7.92 -16.01 -17.79
N GLU A 316 -9.08 -15.36 -17.90
CA GLU A 316 -9.70 -15.05 -19.20
C GLU A 316 -8.88 -14.03 -20.01
N ILE A 317 -8.39 -12.96 -19.40
CA ILE A 317 -7.52 -11.96 -20.04
C ILE A 317 -6.18 -12.61 -20.41
N GLY A 318 -5.64 -13.44 -19.52
CA GLY A 318 -4.31 -14.03 -19.60
C GLY A 318 -3.24 -13.11 -18.99
N ALA A 319 -2.05 -13.66 -18.78
CA ALA A 319 -0.91 -12.89 -18.28
C ALA A 319 -0.43 -11.83 -19.28
N PRO A 320 0.31 -10.80 -18.84
CA PRO A 320 0.88 -9.78 -19.70
C PRO A 320 1.72 -10.42 -20.83
N LYS A 321 1.60 -9.89 -22.05
CA LYS A 321 2.32 -10.42 -23.21
C LYS A 321 3.61 -9.66 -23.42
N TYR A 322 4.72 -10.29 -23.06
CA TYR A 322 6.07 -9.74 -23.24
C TYR A 322 6.66 -10.18 -24.58
N ASP A 323 7.49 -9.33 -25.16
CA ASP A 323 8.23 -9.60 -26.39
C ASP A 323 9.74 -9.83 -26.12
N GLU A 324 10.52 -10.07 -27.18
CA GLU A 324 11.96 -10.32 -27.06
C GLU A 324 12.73 -9.17 -26.43
N ALA A 325 12.31 -7.91 -26.63
CA ALA A 325 12.95 -6.75 -26.04
C ALA A 325 12.69 -6.68 -24.54
N ASP A 326 11.48 -7.03 -24.09
CA ASP A 326 11.12 -7.14 -22.67
C ASP A 326 11.96 -8.21 -21.98
N PHE A 327 12.07 -9.41 -22.56
CA PHE A 327 12.88 -10.49 -21.99
C PHE A 327 14.36 -10.14 -21.97
N ALA A 328 14.88 -9.44 -22.99
CA ALA A 328 16.26 -8.97 -23.01
C ALA A 328 16.53 -7.95 -21.90
N LEU A 329 15.60 -7.01 -21.66
CA LEU A 329 15.70 -6.05 -20.56
C LEU A 329 15.55 -6.74 -19.20
N ALA A 330 14.59 -7.64 -19.06
CA ALA A 330 14.37 -8.41 -17.85
C ALA A 330 15.61 -9.26 -17.46
N SER A 331 16.25 -9.91 -18.43
CA SER A 331 17.49 -10.67 -18.22
C SER A 331 18.59 -9.77 -17.65
N LYS A 332 18.77 -8.55 -18.18
CA LYS A 332 19.73 -7.60 -17.61
C LYS A 332 19.39 -7.22 -16.16
N PHE A 333 18.13 -6.87 -15.89
CA PHE A 333 17.70 -6.57 -14.53
C PHE A 333 17.93 -7.74 -13.58
N PHE A 334 17.64 -8.96 -14.01
CA PHE A 334 17.80 -10.14 -13.17
C PHE A 334 19.26 -10.41 -12.82
N HIS A 335 20.17 -10.35 -13.81
CA HIS A 335 21.57 -10.77 -13.66
C HIS A 335 22.54 -9.65 -13.26
N GLU A 336 22.25 -8.39 -13.60
CA GLU A 336 23.22 -7.29 -13.45
C GLU A 336 22.96 -6.41 -12.22
N THR A 337 21.76 -6.49 -11.60
CA THR A 337 21.37 -5.56 -10.53
C THR A 337 21.55 -6.07 -9.11
N ALA A 338 21.99 -7.32 -8.95
CA ALA A 338 22.18 -7.96 -7.66
C ALA A 338 23.66 -8.30 -7.42
N THR A 339 24.12 -8.13 -6.19
CA THR A 339 25.40 -8.69 -5.75
C THR A 339 25.35 -10.22 -5.74
N PRO A 340 26.50 -10.93 -5.69
CA PRO A 340 26.50 -12.40 -5.63
C PRO A 340 25.65 -12.98 -4.48
N ASP A 341 25.71 -12.36 -3.30
CA ASP A 341 24.95 -12.81 -2.13
C ASP A 341 23.44 -12.55 -2.28
N GLU A 342 23.04 -11.39 -2.82
CA GLU A 342 21.65 -11.09 -3.15
C GLU A 342 21.12 -12.03 -4.23
N MET A 343 21.94 -12.38 -5.23
CA MET A 343 21.56 -13.33 -6.27
C MET A 343 21.32 -14.73 -5.71
N GLU A 344 22.16 -15.20 -4.79
CA GLU A 344 21.94 -16.52 -4.16
C GLU A 344 20.68 -16.52 -3.28
N ALA A 345 20.42 -15.44 -2.53
CA ALA A 345 19.20 -15.29 -1.75
C ALA A 345 17.95 -15.26 -2.66
N LYS A 346 18.01 -14.52 -3.78
CA LYS A 346 16.98 -14.49 -4.80
C LYS A 346 16.69 -15.88 -5.37
N ARG A 347 17.75 -16.62 -5.77
CA ARG A 347 17.63 -17.99 -6.28
C ARG A 347 17.02 -18.94 -5.25
N ALA A 348 17.44 -18.84 -3.98
CA ALA A 348 16.88 -19.66 -2.91
C ALA A 348 15.37 -19.39 -2.71
N SER A 349 14.96 -18.13 -2.77
CA SER A 349 13.54 -17.74 -2.70
C SER A 349 12.73 -18.27 -3.89
N LEU A 350 13.25 -18.12 -5.10
CA LEU A 350 12.57 -18.57 -6.32
C LEU A 350 12.49 -20.11 -6.36
N ARG A 351 13.52 -20.83 -5.96
CA ARG A 351 13.47 -22.30 -5.81
C ARG A 351 12.40 -22.77 -4.84
N LYS A 352 12.21 -22.02 -3.74
CA LYS A 352 11.17 -22.34 -2.76
C LYS A 352 9.75 -22.11 -3.31
N LEU A 353 9.57 -21.08 -4.16
CA LEU A 353 8.29 -20.74 -4.75
C LEU A 353 7.93 -21.62 -5.94
N PHE A 354 8.84 -21.82 -6.86
CA PHE A 354 8.57 -22.45 -8.17
C PHE A 354 9.13 -23.87 -8.29
N GLY A 355 9.99 -24.30 -7.39
CA GLY A 355 10.70 -25.59 -7.46
C GLY A 355 12.05 -25.48 -8.17
N ALA A 356 12.94 -26.44 -7.88
CA ALA A 356 14.29 -26.44 -8.44
C ALA A 356 14.30 -26.67 -9.97
N ASP A 357 13.36 -27.44 -10.48
CA ASP A 357 13.28 -27.83 -11.89
C ASP A 357 12.92 -26.68 -12.83
N HIS A 358 12.36 -25.59 -12.29
CA HIS A 358 11.99 -24.39 -13.06
C HIS A 358 13.07 -23.31 -13.10
N MET A 359 14.16 -23.47 -12.37
CA MET A 359 15.15 -22.40 -12.22
C MET A 359 15.89 -22.05 -13.51
N GLU A 360 16.16 -23.03 -14.38
CA GLU A 360 16.81 -22.78 -15.67
C GLU A 360 15.92 -21.91 -16.58
N GLU A 361 14.63 -22.20 -16.62
CA GLU A 361 13.64 -21.42 -17.37
C GLU A 361 13.47 -19.99 -16.80
N ILE A 362 13.40 -19.87 -15.47
CA ILE A 362 13.28 -18.57 -14.77
C ILE A 362 14.51 -17.69 -15.05
N GLU A 363 15.71 -18.25 -15.00
CA GLU A 363 16.95 -17.48 -15.26
C GLU A 363 17.08 -17.09 -16.74
N ALA A 364 16.55 -17.88 -17.67
CA ALA A 364 16.50 -17.54 -19.09
C ALA A 364 15.42 -16.48 -19.40
N HIS A 365 14.28 -16.57 -18.73
CA HIS A 365 13.11 -15.70 -18.96
C HIS A 365 12.53 -15.21 -17.61
N PRO A 366 13.18 -14.25 -16.93
CA PRO A 366 12.87 -13.91 -15.56
C PRO A 366 11.64 -13.01 -15.40
N LEU A 367 10.58 -13.24 -16.16
CA LEU A 367 9.26 -12.62 -16.04
C LEU A 367 8.19 -13.69 -15.78
N HIS A 368 7.24 -13.39 -14.93
CA HIS A 368 6.12 -14.29 -14.67
C HIS A 368 5.08 -14.18 -15.79
N THR A 369 4.96 -15.23 -16.60
CA THR A 369 4.15 -15.27 -17.83
C THR A 369 2.87 -16.11 -17.73
N SER A 370 2.51 -16.53 -16.52
CA SER A 370 1.28 -17.27 -16.22
C SER A 370 0.48 -16.58 -15.11
N ILE A 371 -0.74 -17.01 -14.89
CA ILE A 371 -1.53 -16.62 -13.71
C ILE A 371 -1.31 -17.68 -12.64
N ALA A 372 -0.90 -17.27 -11.45
CA ALA A 372 -0.71 -18.18 -10.32
C ALA A 372 -2.07 -18.73 -9.85
N PRO A 373 -2.15 -20.01 -9.45
CA PRO A 373 -3.37 -20.56 -8.89
C PRO A 373 -3.84 -19.78 -7.64
N LEU A 374 -5.14 -19.56 -7.53
CA LEU A 374 -5.73 -19.00 -6.33
C LEU A 374 -5.70 -20.04 -5.20
N VAL A 375 -5.04 -19.70 -4.10
CA VAL A 375 -4.90 -20.57 -2.93
C VAL A 375 -5.28 -19.80 -1.67
N TRP A 376 -6.23 -20.35 -0.92
CA TRP A 376 -6.61 -19.86 0.40
C TRP A 376 -5.84 -20.63 1.47
N ASN A 377 -4.77 -20.02 1.99
CA ASN A 377 -3.89 -20.67 2.97
C ASN A 377 -3.96 -20.10 4.39
N GLY A 378 -4.77 -19.04 4.58
CA GLY A 378 -4.95 -18.36 5.86
C GLY A 378 -3.72 -17.66 6.40
N LYS A 379 -2.69 -17.46 5.57
CA LYS A 379 -1.47 -16.74 5.97
C LYS A 379 -1.73 -15.25 6.08
N VAL A 380 -0.90 -14.63 6.89
CA VAL A 380 -0.83 -13.17 7.03
C VAL A 380 0.55 -12.74 6.56
N GLN A 381 0.59 -11.83 5.59
CA GLN A 381 1.86 -11.25 5.12
C GLN A 381 2.44 -10.32 6.19
N ALA A 382 3.76 -10.29 6.27
CA ALA A 382 4.47 -9.43 7.22
C ALA A 382 4.37 -7.92 6.89
N GLY A 383 4.01 -7.58 5.66
CA GLY A 383 3.71 -6.21 5.23
C GLY A 383 2.39 -5.70 5.79
N SER A 384 2.14 -4.44 5.55
CA SER A 384 0.89 -3.75 5.89
C SER A 384 0.49 -2.89 4.70
N THR A 385 -0.81 -2.67 4.49
CA THR A 385 -1.36 -1.72 3.52
C THR A 385 -2.64 -1.11 4.06
N ASP A 386 -2.89 0.15 3.78
CA ASP A 386 -4.12 0.82 4.19
C ASP A 386 -5.35 0.44 3.33
N VAL A 387 -5.18 -0.43 2.30
CA VAL A 387 -6.29 -1.16 1.67
C VAL A 387 -7.06 -1.97 2.72
N GLY A 388 -6.40 -2.36 3.82
CA GLY A 388 -7.04 -2.95 4.98
C GLY A 388 -8.24 -2.12 5.45
N ASP A 389 -8.07 -0.84 5.67
CA ASP A 389 -9.14 0.06 6.14
C ASP A 389 -10.30 0.18 5.16
N ALA A 390 -10.01 0.22 3.85
CA ALA A 390 -11.05 0.14 2.82
C ALA A 390 -11.82 -1.19 2.88
N SER A 391 -11.12 -2.32 3.12
CA SER A 391 -11.74 -3.66 3.19
C SER A 391 -12.68 -3.85 4.37
N TYR A 392 -12.55 -3.05 5.44
CA TYR A 392 -13.50 -3.03 6.56
C TYR A 392 -14.81 -2.31 6.23
N VAL A 393 -14.83 -1.44 5.22
CA VAL A 393 -16.01 -0.63 4.86
C VAL A 393 -16.59 -0.99 3.49
N ILE A 394 -15.86 -1.74 2.67
CA ILE A 394 -16.32 -2.22 1.36
C ILE A 394 -15.80 -3.64 1.10
N PRO A 395 -16.62 -4.58 0.59
CA PRO A 395 -16.08 -5.83 0.02
C PRO A 395 -15.01 -5.54 -1.02
N THR A 396 -13.77 -5.98 -0.80
CA THR A 396 -12.61 -5.60 -1.61
C THR A 396 -11.80 -6.80 -2.06
N ALA A 397 -11.39 -6.83 -3.34
CA ALA A 397 -10.42 -7.78 -3.87
C ALA A 397 -9.22 -7.06 -4.49
N MET A 398 -8.06 -7.69 -4.39
CA MET A 398 -6.80 -7.17 -4.88
C MET A 398 -6.04 -8.24 -5.69
N CYS A 399 -5.41 -7.84 -6.79
CA CYS A 399 -4.47 -8.68 -7.53
C CYS A 399 -3.08 -8.02 -7.62
N THR A 400 -2.11 -8.79 -8.08
CA THR A 400 -0.79 -8.30 -8.47
C THR A 400 -0.48 -8.73 -9.90
N THR A 401 0.27 -7.91 -10.64
CA THR A 401 0.79 -8.26 -11.95
C THR A 401 2.29 -8.02 -12.04
N ALA A 402 2.96 -8.75 -12.93
CA ALA A 402 4.43 -8.77 -13.02
C ALA A 402 4.97 -7.51 -13.73
N THR A 403 5.07 -6.41 -12.99
CA THR A 403 5.67 -5.15 -13.47
C THR A 403 7.20 -5.17 -13.41
N ALA A 404 7.78 -6.13 -12.72
CA ALA A 404 9.21 -6.28 -12.50
C ALA A 404 9.66 -7.74 -12.67
N THR A 405 10.96 -7.94 -12.78
CA THR A 405 11.56 -9.29 -12.86
C THR A 405 11.35 -10.09 -11.58
N LEU A 406 11.19 -11.40 -11.71
CA LEU A 406 11.05 -12.33 -10.58
C LEU A 406 12.15 -12.11 -9.52
N GLY A 407 11.73 -12.01 -8.28
CA GLY A 407 12.61 -11.76 -7.14
C GLY A 407 13.07 -10.31 -6.98
N THR A 408 12.46 -9.34 -7.66
CA THR A 408 12.68 -7.92 -7.39
C THR A 408 11.90 -7.52 -6.13
N ALA A 409 12.62 -7.02 -5.13
CA ALA A 409 12.00 -6.57 -3.88
C ALA A 409 11.39 -5.17 -4.04
N ALA A 410 10.23 -4.95 -3.43
CA ALA A 410 9.67 -3.61 -3.25
C ALA A 410 10.58 -2.73 -2.38
N HIS A 411 10.40 -1.40 -2.46
CA HIS A 411 11.17 -0.38 -1.74
C HIS A 411 12.68 -0.41 -2.06
N THR A 412 13.00 -0.76 -3.31
CA THR A 412 14.38 -0.77 -3.82
C THR A 412 14.50 0.07 -5.09
N TRP A 413 15.73 0.53 -5.37
CA TRP A 413 16.01 1.23 -6.62
C TRP A 413 15.75 0.36 -7.86
N GLN A 414 15.90 -0.97 -7.72
CA GLN A 414 15.59 -1.91 -8.80
C GLN A 414 14.10 -1.87 -9.14
N MET A 415 13.23 -1.83 -8.13
CA MET A 415 11.78 -1.68 -8.34
C MET A 415 11.47 -0.34 -9.01
N THR A 416 12.05 0.76 -8.52
CA THR A 416 11.90 2.08 -9.16
C THR A 416 12.36 2.04 -10.62
N ALA A 417 13.49 1.39 -10.92
CA ALA A 417 14.03 1.30 -12.28
C ALA A 417 13.08 0.60 -13.27
N HIS A 418 12.19 -0.28 -12.81
CA HIS A 418 11.17 -0.89 -13.66
C HIS A 418 9.98 0.04 -13.94
N GLY A 419 9.71 1.03 -13.09
CA GLY A 419 8.44 1.75 -12.97
C GLY A 419 7.96 2.53 -14.21
N ASN A 420 8.78 2.73 -15.24
CA ASN A 420 8.40 3.32 -16.53
C ASN A 420 8.93 2.53 -17.73
N THR A 421 9.15 1.22 -17.55
CA THR A 421 9.53 0.32 -18.65
C THR A 421 8.31 -0.21 -19.38
N GLU A 422 8.50 -0.67 -20.61
CA GLU A 422 7.42 -1.32 -21.37
C GLU A 422 6.92 -2.59 -20.67
N ILE A 423 7.79 -3.31 -19.95
CA ILE A 423 7.41 -4.44 -19.08
C ILE A 423 6.34 -4.00 -18.08
N ALA A 424 6.60 -2.91 -17.37
CA ALA A 424 5.69 -2.39 -16.36
C ALA A 424 4.39 -1.83 -16.97
N HIS A 425 4.47 -1.14 -18.10
CA HIS A 425 3.29 -0.63 -18.82
C HIS A 425 2.36 -1.76 -19.28
N LYS A 426 2.91 -2.84 -19.84
CA LYS A 426 2.12 -4.02 -20.25
C LYS A 426 1.41 -4.67 -19.08
N ALA A 427 2.09 -4.84 -17.96
CA ALA A 427 1.53 -5.41 -16.75
C ALA A 427 0.47 -4.49 -16.09
N MET A 428 0.70 -3.19 -16.08
CA MET A 428 -0.25 -2.17 -15.60
C MET A 428 -1.57 -2.20 -16.39
N LEU A 429 -1.48 -2.22 -17.72
CA LEU A 429 -2.67 -2.30 -18.59
C LEU A 429 -3.42 -3.61 -18.38
N ASN A 430 -2.69 -4.73 -18.27
CA ASN A 430 -3.26 -6.04 -18.02
C ASN A 430 -4.01 -6.10 -16.65
N ALA A 431 -3.47 -5.47 -15.60
CA ALA A 431 -4.17 -5.33 -14.32
C ALA A 431 -5.47 -4.53 -14.49
N GLY A 432 -5.43 -3.42 -15.24
CA GLY A 432 -6.62 -2.62 -15.56
C GLY A 432 -7.68 -3.42 -16.32
N GLU A 433 -7.27 -4.22 -17.29
CA GLU A 433 -8.14 -5.11 -18.07
C GLU A 433 -8.81 -6.16 -17.18
N ALA A 434 -8.03 -6.82 -16.30
CA ALA A 434 -8.55 -7.85 -15.40
C ALA A 434 -9.56 -7.27 -14.40
N MET A 435 -9.23 -6.13 -13.78
CA MET A 435 -10.12 -5.45 -12.84
C MET A 435 -11.40 -4.94 -13.53
N ALA A 436 -11.30 -4.39 -14.75
CA ALA A 436 -12.47 -3.95 -15.51
C ALA A 436 -13.41 -5.11 -15.82
N LEU A 437 -12.86 -6.26 -16.28
CA LEU A 437 -13.67 -7.44 -16.58
C LEU A 437 -14.34 -7.97 -15.30
N ALA A 438 -13.63 -8.05 -14.19
CA ALA A 438 -14.18 -8.45 -12.89
C ALA A 438 -15.30 -7.50 -12.45
N ALA A 439 -15.10 -6.19 -12.60
CA ALA A 439 -16.11 -5.19 -12.29
C ALA A 439 -17.38 -5.37 -13.13
N LEU A 440 -17.26 -5.56 -14.44
CA LEU A 440 -18.43 -5.80 -15.32
C LEU A 440 -19.18 -7.09 -14.97
N LYS A 441 -18.47 -8.18 -14.65
CA LYS A 441 -19.09 -9.43 -14.18
C LYS A 441 -19.85 -9.21 -12.88
N THR A 442 -19.25 -8.43 -11.94
CA THR A 442 -19.85 -8.12 -10.65
C THR A 442 -21.08 -7.21 -10.80
N MET A 443 -21.01 -6.17 -11.65
CA MET A 443 -22.12 -5.23 -11.89
C MET A 443 -23.37 -5.93 -12.44
N GLU A 444 -23.19 -6.94 -13.28
CA GLU A 444 -24.32 -7.65 -13.89
C GLU A 444 -24.87 -8.81 -13.05
N SER A 445 -24.23 -9.13 -11.92
CA SER A 445 -24.64 -10.26 -11.08
C SER A 445 -25.06 -9.83 -9.67
N PRO A 446 -26.35 -9.61 -9.41
CA PRO A 446 -26.86 -9.37 -8.05
C PRO A 446 -26.49 -10.49 -7.07
N GLU A 447 -26.29 -11.73 -7.57
CA GLU A 447 -25.89 -12.87 -6.76
C GLU A 447 -24.44 -12.73 -6.26
N ILE A 448 -23.50 -12.32 -7.12
CA ILE A 448 -22.11 -12.05 -6.74
C ILE A 448 -22.08 -10.94 -5.69
N LEU A 449 -22.74 -9.81 -5.95
CA LEU A 449 -22.81 -8.69 -5.01
C LEU A 449 -23.37 -9.11 -3.65
N LYS A 450 -24.45 -9.89 -3.66
CA LYS A 450 -25.05 -10.38 -2.42
C LYS A 450 -24.10 -11.29 -1.65
N LYS A 451 -23.47 -12.27 -2.31
CA LYS A 451 -22.53 -13.20 -1.66
C LYS A 451 -21.31 -12.45 -1.11
N ALA A 452 -20.76 -11.51 -1.87
CA ALA A 452 -19.62 -10.68 -1.44
C ALA A 452 -19.97 -9.83 -0.21
N HIS A 453 -21.18 -9.25 -0.20
CA HIS A 453 -21.68 -8.50 0.95
C HIS A 453 -21.94 -9.38 2.17
N ASP A 454 -22.57 -10.54 1.98
CA ASP A 454 -22.87 -11.49 3.08
C ASP A 454 -21.56 -11.98 3.75
N GLU A 455 -20.52 -12.29 2.94
CA GLU A 455 -19.19 -12.66 3.43
C GLU A 455 -18.55 -11.49 4.21
N TRP A 456 -18.53 -10.31 3.63
CA TRP A 456 -17.99 -9.10 4.26
C TRP A 456 -18.68 -8.79 5.60
N MET A 457 -20.00 -8.93 5.67
CA MET A 457 -20.77 -8.76 6.90
C MET A 457 -20.43 -9.84 7.95
N ALA A 458 -20.16 -11.07 7.52
CA ALA A 458 -19.75 -12.14 8.43
C ALA A 458 -18.35 -11.87 9.06
N GLU A 459 -17.43 -11.27 8.31
CA GLU A 459 -16.07 -10.95 8.77
C GLU A 459 -16.04 -9.67 9.62
N THR A 460 -16.78 -8.63 9.24
CA THR A 460 -16.69 -7.30 9.87
C THR A 460 -17.82 -6.99 10.83
N ASN A 461 -18.94 -7.72 10.77
CA ASN A 461 -20.21 -7.36 11.42
C ASN A 461 -20.69 -5.93 11.04
N GLY A 462 -20.21 -5.38 9.91
CA GLY A 462 -20.46 -4.00 9.52
C GLY A 462 -19.84 -2.95 10.45
N ILE A 463 -18.81 -3.35 11.25
CA ILE A 463 -18.16 -2.48 12.22
C ILE A 463 -16.76 -2.15 11.73
N TYR A 464 -16.50 -0.87 11.58
CA TYR A 464 -15.15 -0.34 11.36
C TYR A 464 -14.77 0.62 12.49
N GLU A 465 -13.61 0.41 13.08
CA GLU A 465 -13.03 1.29 14.06
C GLU A 465 -11.66 1.75 13.54
N CYS A 466 -11.61 2.96 13.02
CA CYS A 466 -10.38 3.52 12.49
C CYS A 466 -9.28 3.53 13.56
N PRO A 467 -8.09 3.01 13.26
CA PRO A 467 -6.95 3.05 14.18
C PRO A 467 -6.45 4.49 14.44
N ILE A 468 -6.82 5.44 13.58
CA ILE A 468 -6.47 6.86 13.71
C ILE A 468 -7.66 7.62 14.31
N PRO A 469 -7.53 8.19 15.53
CA PRO A 469 -8.59 8.98 16.15
C PRO A 469 -8.99 10.21 15.31
N LYS A 470 -10.23 10.68 15.49
CA LYS A 470 -10.77 11.82 14.73
C LYS A 470 -9.99 13.12 14.92
N GLU A 471 -9.34 13.27 16.07
CA GLU A 471 -8.52 14.43 16.43
C GLU A 471 -7.21 14.49 15.63
N VAL A 472 -6.79 13.35 15.06
CA VAL A 472 -5.59 13.25 14.22
C VAL A 472 -6.00 13.46 12.76
N GLY A 473 -5.66 14.61 12.24
CA GLY A 473 -5.86 14.97 10.83
C GLY A 473 -4.76 14.42 9.92
N PRO A 474 -4.91 14.59 8.60
CA PRO A 474 -3.86 14.27 7.64
C PRO A 474 -2.62 15.14 7.91
N ARG A 475 -1.45 14.56 7.80
CA ARG A 475 -0.20 15.26 8.07
C ARG A 475 0.32 15.93 6.82
N LEU A 476 -0.08 17.18 6.67
CA LEU A 476 0.31 18.04 5.55
C LEU A 476 1.66 18.71 5.77
N VAL A 477 2.25 18.58 6.96
CA VAL A 477 3.56 19.13 7.34
C VAL A 477 4.33 18.04 8.07
N ASP A 478 5.60 17.79 7.69
CA ASP A 478 6.51 16.83 8.32
C ASP A 478 7.07 17.36 9.66
#